data_6a8e7c9b286e5d151a3ada1f4df4bcea
#
_entry.id   6a8e7c9b286e5d151a3ada1f4df4bcea
#
_cell.length_a   1.000
_cell.length_b   1.000
_cell.length_c   1.000
_cell.angle_alpha   90.00
_cell.angle_beta   90.00
_cell.angle_gamma   90.00
#
_symmetry.space_group_name_H-M   'P 1'
#
loop_
_entity.id
_entity.type
_entity.pdbx_description
1 polymer ?
#
loop_
_entity_poly.entity_id
_entity_poly.type
_entity_poly.pdbx_seq_one_letter_code
_entity_poly.pdbx_strand_id
1 'polypeptide(L)'
;MITISECDVTGKSKCKKTAYEIFSNVDELIKANKNRKHKRGENRSAMTDLGDKSWYQCKNYSEAEDLALNGWKGLIEEPEFANFYKSQKGYVDKMIRTQNDVVGFAPIVPNVIKGIPQCMINIDRKCVKSKVISIAYNISCTAGISGEEIMQVGFKFMSAIVDLEKQGYRIKLTAIQDFSDYDKGCNLLIVKVKNEYKKLDIYSTMFTLTHTAMFRLIGFVWYEKSPICREMFGYGRSYNAVFESYEYLREDLREILHDENIVLINASDLVRRDDLTIEQIEDMIIKDGKSYK
;
A
#
# COMPACT_ATOMS: atom_id res chain seq x y z
N MET A 1 -8.18 2.00 -15.45
CA MET A 1 -7.71 2.89 -16.54
C MET A 1 -6.22 3.06 -16.32
N ILE A 2 -5.42 2.62 -17.25
CA ILE A 2 -3.96 2.76 -17.20
C ILE A 2 -3.63 4.17 -17.68
N THR A 3 -3.03 4.98 -16.82
CA THR A 3 -2.53 6.30 -17.23
C THR A 3 -1.03 6.15 -17.45
N ILE A 4 -0.59 6.37 -18.68
CA ILE A 4 0.82 6.38 -19.06
C ILE A 4 1.15 7.83 -19.35
N SER A 5 2.09 8.41 -18.64
CA SER A 5 2.62 9.72 -18.97
C SER A 5 4.10 9.83 -18.60
N GLU A 6 4.81 10.66 -19.34
CA GLU A 6 6.12 11.15 -18.96
C GLU A 6 5.91 12.55 -18.39
N CYS A 7 6.36 12.77 -17.15
CA CYS A 7 6.38 14.08 -16.55
C CYS A 7 7.83 14.60 -16.61
N ASP A 8 8.04 15.72 -17.28
CA ASP A 8 9.26 16.50 -17.10
C ASP A 8 9.07 17.28 -15.80
N VAL A 9 9.54 16.76 -14.69
CA VAL A 9 9.41 17.41 -13.39
C VAL A 9 10.25 18.65 -13.37
N THR A 10 9.59 19.80 -13.43
CA THR A 10 10.23 21.10 -13.53
C THR A 10 10.74 21.56 -12.18
N GLY A 11 12.03 21.71 -12.06
CA GLY A 11 12.66 22.72 -11.20
C GLY A 11 13.13 22.30 -9.82
N LYS A 12 12.63 21.25 -9.19
CA LYS A 12 13.06 20.83 -7.83
C LYS A 12 13.49 19.37 -7.73
N SER A 13 13.03 18.51 -8.60
CA SER A 13 13.45 17.11 -8.63
C SER A 13 14.89 16.98 -9.11
N LYS A 14 15.73 16.23 -8.37
CA LYS A 14 17.04 15.80 -8.87
C LYS A 14 16.91 14.81 -10.01
N CYS A 15 15.73 14.18 -10.16
CA CYS A 15 15.40 13.29 -11.24
C CYS A 15 15.05 14.12 -12.49
N LYS A 16 15.89 14.09 -13.50
CA LYS A 16 15.67 14.84 -14.75
C LYS A 16 14.39 14.44 -15.48
N LYS A 17 13.94 13.20 -15.32
CA LYS A 17 12.74 12.65 -15.95
C LYS A 17 12.17 11.51 -15.12
N THR A 18 10.90 11.58 -14.80
CA THR A 18 10.15 10.51 -14.15
C THR A 18 9.14 9.93 -15.13
N ALA A 19 9.27 8.64 -15.43
CA ALA A 19 8.27 7.89 -16.17
C ALA A 19 7.43 7.09 -15.17
N TYR A 20 6.10 7.09 -15.32
CA TYR A 20 5.24 6.41 -14.36
C TYR A 20 4.05 5.71 -15.00
N GLU A 21 3.56 4.69 -14.34
CA GLU A 21 2.35 3.98 -14.72
C GLU A 21 1.49 3.72 -13.49
N ILE A 22 0.19 4.06 -13.59
CA ILE A 22 -0.77 3.94 -12.49
C ILE A 22 -1.76 2.83 -12.79
N PHE A 23 -1.86 1.88 -11.87
CA PHE A 23 -2.85 0.80 -11.88
C PHE A 23 -3.92 1.02 -10.81
N SER A 24 -5.17 0.79 -11.16
CA SER A 24 -6.30 0.96 -10.22
C SER A 24 -6.34 -0.14 -9.15
N ASN A 25 -5.64 -1.25 -9.38
CA ASN A 25 -5.48 -2.38 -8.47
C ASN A 25 -4.39 -3.33 -8.99
N VAL A 26 -4.05 -4.33 -8.18
CA VAL A 26 -3.06 -5.35 -8.52
C VAL A 26 -3.49 -6.22 -9.71
N ASP A 27 -4.79 -6.48 -9.87
CA ASP A 27 -5.32 -7.28 -11.00
C ASP A 27 -5.01 -6.64 -12.36
N GLU A 28 -5.13 -5.31 -12.46
CA GLU A 28 -4.76 -4.58 -13.68
C GLU A 28 -3.26 -4.70 -13.97
N LEU A 29 -2.41 -4.63 -12.95
CA LEU A 29 -0.97 -4.82 -13.08
C LEU A 29 -0.64 -6.23 -13.59
N ILE A 30 -1.22 -7.27 -12.99
CA ILE A 30 -1.04 -8.67 -13.42
C ILE A 30 -1.49 -8.86 -14.87
N LYS A 31 -2.65 -8.32 -15.25
CA LYS A 31 -3.13 -8.38 -16.64
C LYS A 31 -2.18 -7.68 -17.61
N ALA A 32 -1.63 -6.53 -17.22
CA ALA A 32 -0.63 -5.83 -18.02
C ALA A 32 0.64 -6.66 -18.20
N ASN A 33 1.14 -7.27 -17.11
CA ASN A 33 2.31 -8.15 -17.15
C ASN A 33 2.09 -9.38 -18.04
N LYS A 34 0.88 -9.96 -18.07
CA LYS A 34 0.55 -11.10 -18.94
C LYS A 34 0.48 -10.72 -20.41
N ASN A 35 -0.11 -9.57 -20.72
CA ASN A 35 -0.39 -9.17 -22.10
C ASN A 35 0.80 -8.53 -22.81
N ARG A 36 1.82 -8.12 -22.08
CA ARG A 36 2.99 -7.44 -22.64
C ARG A 36 4.12 -8.40 -22.94
N LYS A 37 4.87 -8.11 -24.02
CA LYS A 37 6.08 -8.85 -24.39
C LYS A 37 7.30 -8.31 -23.65
N HIS A 38 8.26 -9.17 -23.36
CA HIS A 38 9.56 -8.77 -22.82
C HIS A 38 10.34 -7.91 -23.83
N LYS A 39 10.99 -6.86 -23.33
CA LYS A 39 11.84 -5.98 -24.16
C LYS A 39 13.15 -6.67 -24.57
N ARG A 40 13.71 -7.53 -23.74
CA ARG A 40 15.06 -8.14 -23.88
C ARG A 40 15.05 -9.64 -24.17
N GLY A 41 13.90 -10.24 -24.48
CA GLY A 41 13.76 -11.70 -24.59
C GLY A 41 13.59 -12.40 -23.24
N GLU A 42 13.00 -13.59 -23.26
CA GLU A 42 12.51 -14.27 -22.05
C GLU A 42 13.59 -14.93 -21.19
N ASN A 43 14.82 -15.08 -21.68
CA ASN A 43 15.87 -15.88 -21.05
C ASN A 43 16.52 -15.27 -19.80
N ARG A 44 16.15 -14.03 -19.42
CA ARG A 44 16.65 -13.33 -18.21
C ARG A 44 15.56 -12.53 -17.55
N SER A 45 14.38 -13.11 -17.42
CA SER A 45 13.24 -12.48 -16.79
C SER A 45 13.10 -12.90 -15.35
N ALA A 46 12.62 -12.00 -14.50
CA ALA A 46 12.16 -12.33 -13.15
C ALA A 46 11.08 -13.43 -13.14
N MET A 47 10.41 -13.69 -14.28
CA MET A 47 9.48 -14.82 -14.42
C MET A 47 10.18 -16.18 -14.46
N THR A 48 11.40 -16.25 -14.98
CA THR A 48 12.13 -17.49 -15.26
C THR A 48 13.33 -17.69 -14.34
N ASP A 49 13.91 -16.60 -13.83
CA ASP A 49 15.04 -16.64 -12.93
C ASP A 49 14.55 -16.85 -11.50
N LEU A 50 14.45 -18.11 -11.14
CA LEU A 50 14.03 -18.55 -9.81
C LEU A 50 15.26 -18.61 -8.89
N GLY A 51 15.84 -17.46 -8.61
CA GLY A 51 16.90 -17.32 -7.63
C GLY A 51 16.54 -17.87 -6.24
N ASP A 52 17.18 -17.41 -5.22
CA ASP A 52 16.95 -17.84 -3.84
C ASP A 52 15.48 -17.61 -3.44
N LYS A 53 14.77 -18.73 -3.16
CA LYS A 53 13.35 -18.69 -2.73
C LYS A 53 13.15 -17.88 -1.46
N SER A 54 14.13 -17.81 -0.58
CA SER A 54 14.10 -17.03 0.64
C SER A 54 14.05 -15.53 0.34
N TRP A 55 14.63 -15.11 -0.79
CA TRP A 55 14.65 -13.72 -1.22
C TRP A 55 13.30 -13.25 -1.80
N TYR A 56 12.58 -14.15 -2.49
CA TYR A 56 11.26 -13.89 -3.06
C TYR A 56 10.11 -14.27 -2.13
N GLN A 57 10.35 -15.16 -1.17
CA GLN A 57 9.34 -15.75 -0.28
C GLN A 57 8.17 -16.44 -1.03
N CYS A 58 8.43 -16.91 -2.23
CA CYS A 58 7.52 -17.74 -3.01
C CYS A 58 8.31 -18.68 -3.93
N LYS A 59 7.64 -19.70 -4.46
CA LYS A 59 8.29 -20.73 -5.28
C LYS A 59 8.58 -20.29 -6.70
N ASN A 60 7.67 -19.49 -7.26
CA ASN A 60 7.74 -19.04 -8.65
C ASN A 60 6.78 -17.85 -8.91
N TYR A 61 6.86 -17.30 -10.10
CA TYR A 61 6.01 -16.18 -10.52
C TYR A 61 4.51 -16.51 -10.50
N SER A 62 4.11 -17.75 -10.85
CA SER A 62 2.71 -18.17 -10.82
C SER A 62 2.12 -18.17 -9.40
N GLU A 63 2.91 -18.56 -8.40
CA GLU A 63 2.51 -18.46 -6.99
C GLU A 63 2.38 -16.99 -6.56
N ALA A 64 3.31 -16.12 -6.98
CA ALA A 64 3.21 -14.69 -6.73
C ALA A 64 1.94 -14.07 -7.36
N GLU A 65 1.57 -14.48 -8.57
CA GLU A 65 0.30 -14.08 -9.20
C GLU A 65 -0.93 -14.59 -8.43
N ASP A 66 -0.92 -15.84 -7.97
CA ASP A 66 -2.03 -16.39 -7.17
C ASP A 66 -2.21 -15.62 -5.86
N LEU A 67 -1.11 -15.34 -5.16
CA LEU A 67 -1.13 -14.52 -3.95
C LEU A 67 -1.64 -13.09 -4.21
N ALA A 68 -1.27 -12.50 -5.36
CA ALA A 68 -1.73 -11.18 -5.76
C ALA A 68 -3.24 -11.13 -6.03
N LEU A 69 -3.77 -12.14 -6.72
CA LEU A 69 -5.17 -12.18 -7.18
C LEU A 69 -6.13 -12.70 -6.10
N ASN A 70 -5.69 -13.67 -5.30
CA ASN A 70 -6.52 -14.37 -4.32
C ASN A 70 -6.21 -13.99 -2.86
N GLY A 71 -5.24 -13.09 -2.66
CA GLY A 71 -4.76 -12.66 -1.36
C GLY A 71 -3.81 -13.67 -0.69
N TRP A 72 -3.01 -13.19 0.22
CA TRP A 72 -2.03 -14.00 0.94
C TRP A 72 -2.68 -14.83 2.06
N LYS A 73 -3.24 -15.98 1.72
CA LYS A 73 -3.95 -16.86 2.67
C LYS A 73 -3.03 -17.46 3.75
N GLY A 74 -1.76 -17.74 3.42
CA GLY A 74 -0.74 -18.20 4.38
C GLY A 74 -0.40 -17.20 5.47
N LEU A 75 -0.85 -15.96 5.35
CA LEU A 75 -0.69 -14.92 6.34
C LEU A 75 -1.18 -15.33 7.74
N ILE A 76 -2.19 -16.20 7.84
CA ILE A 76 -2.75 -16.69 9.11
C ILE A 76 -1.71 -17.52 9.90
N GLU A 77 -0.75 -18.13 9.21
CA GLU A 77 0.30 -18.97 9.80
C GLU A 77 1.47 -18.13 10.33
N GLU A 78 1.54 -16.85 9.96
CA GLU A 78 2.59 -15.95 10.44
C GLU A 78 2.36 -15.56 11.91
N PRO A 79 3.35 -15.73 12.79
CA PRO A 79 3.20 -15.45 14.23
C PRO A 79 2.79 -14.01 14.53
N GLU A 80 3.33 -13.04 13.78
CA GLU A 80 3.02 -11.62 13.90
C GLU A 80 1.57 -11.32 13.51
N PHE A 81 1.02 -12.05 12.56
CA PHE A 81 -0.37 -11.89 12.13
C PHE A 81 -1.37 -12.24 13.22
N ALA A 82 -1.06 -13.20 14.08
CA ALA A 82 -1.95 -13.56 15.19
C ALA A 82 -2.19 -12.37 16.14
N ASN A 83 -1.16 -11.57 16.39
CA ASN A 83 -1.25 -10.35 17.21
C ASN A 83 -2.02 -9.24 16.47
N PHE A 84 -1.71 -9.04 15.19
CA PHE A 84 -2.44 -8.13 14.32
C PHE A 84 -3.93 -8.49 14.25
N TYR A 85 -4.29 -9.75 14.02
CA TYR A 85 -5.68 -10.21 13.93
C TYR A 85 -6.45 -10.06 15.24
N LYS A 86 -5.82 -10.29 16.38
CA LYS A 86 -6.44 -10.06 17.72
C LYS A 86 -6.79 -8.59 17.90
N SER A 87 -5.96 -7.67 17.41
CA SER A 87 -6.23 -6.24 17.45
C SER A 87 -7.44 -5.85 16.59
N GLN A 88 -7.68 -6.58 15.48
CA GLN A 88 -8.80 -6.36 14.55
C GLN A 88 -10.16 -6.77 15.12
N LYS A 89 -10.22 -7.83 15.92
CA LYS A 89 -11.49 -8.35 16.48
C LYS A 89 -12.29 -7.32 17.29
N GLY A 90 -11.61 -6.39 17.95
CA GLY A 90 -12.25 -5.28 18.67
C GLY A 90 -12.74 -4.13 17.78
N TYR A 91 -12.44 -4.14 16.49
CA TYR A 91 -12.76 -3.05 15.56
C TYR A 91 -14.22 -3.09 15.04
N VAL A 92 -14.72 -4.28 14.74
CA VAL A 92 -16.10 -4.45 14.23
C VAL A 92 -17.14 -4.04 15.25
N ASP A 93 -16.88 -4.32 16.53
CA ASP A 93 -17.83 -4.03 17.62
C ASP A 93 -17.91 -2.54 17.99
N LYS A 94 -16.90 -1.73 17.69
CA LYS A 94 -16.86 -0.29 18.01
C LYS A 94 -17.44 0.62 16.93
N MET A 95 -17.58 0.14 15.70
CA MET A 95 -18.00 0.96 14.56
C MET A 95 -19.52 1.12 14.43
N ILE A 96 -20.31 0.22 15.02
CA ILE A 96 -21.78 0.26 14.97
C ILE A 96 -22.26 0.72 16.35
N ARG A 97 -22.42 2.02 16.53
CA ARG A 97 -23.18 2.55 17.66
C ARG A 97 -24.65 2.50 17.32
N THR A 98 -25.43 1.84 18.12
CA THR A 98 -26.87 1.88 18.04
C THR A 98 -27.44 2.85 19.04
N GLN A 99 -28.50 3.54 18.66
CA GLN A 99 -29.28 4.42 19.53
C GLN A 99 -30.75 4.04 19.46
N ASN A 100 -31.48 4.40 20.51
CA ASN A 100 -32.94 4.31 20.50
C ASN A 100 -33.51 5.49 19.72
N ASP A 101 -34.41 5.22 18.78
CA ASP A 101 -35.00 6.22 17.90
C ASP A 101 -36.45 5.91 17.64
N VAL A 102 -37.17 6.85 17.02
CA VAL A 102 -38.54 6.68 16.55
C VAL A 102 -38.59 5.78 15.31
N VAL A 103 -37.50 5.78 14.51
CA VAL A 103 -37.33 5.00 13.30
C VAL A 103 -36.07 4.16 13.41
N GLY A 104 -36.14 2.89 13.00
CA GLY A 104 -34.98 2.00 13.06
C GLY A 104 -35.20 0.69 12.34
N PHE A 105 -34.19 -0.18 12.41
CA PHE A 105 -34.20 -1.47 11.72
C PHE A 105 -34.75 -2.62 12.58
N ALA A 106 -34.85 -2.45 13.92
CA ALA A 106 -35.37 -3.44 14.82
C ALA A 106 -36.16 -2.81 15.97
N PRO A 107 -37.31 -3.35 16.39
CA PRO A 107 -38.09 -2.85 17.53
C PRO A 107 -37.47 -3.28 18.86
N ILE A 108 -37.51 -2.37 19.83
CA ILE A 108 -37.25 -2.66 21.25
C ILE A 108 -38.58 -3.02 21.89
N VAL A 109 -38.90 -4.31 21.87
CA VAL A 109 -40.21 -4.83 22.31
C VAL A 109 -40.69 -4.25 23.65
N PRO A 110 -39.91 -4.17 24.72
CA PRO A 110 -40.35 -3.57 25.95
C PRO A 110 -40.76 -2.09 25.84
N ASN A 111 -40.09 -1.32 24.95
CA ASN A 111 -40.44 0.09 24.73
C ASN A 111 -41.73 0.21 23.91
N VAL A 112 -41.93 -0.64 22.93
CA VAL A 112 -43.16 -0.70 22.14
C VAL A 112 -44.36 -0.98 23.06
N ILE A 113 -44.29 -1.98 23.95
CA ILE A 113 -45.34 -2.34 24.88
C ILE A 113 -45.67 -1.20 25.86
N LYS A 114 -44.65 -0.43 26.26
CA LYS A 114 -44.81 0.72 27.16
C LYS A 114 -45.24 2.00 26.43
N GLY A 115 -45.41 1.98 25.10
CA GLY A 115 -45.79 3.17 24.33
C GLY A 115 -44.69 4.26 24.30
N ILE A 116 -43.42 3.88 24.51
CA ILE A 116 -42.31 4.83 24.46
C ILE A 116 -42.00 5.16 22.99
N PRO A 117 -42.00 6.46 22.57
CA PRO A 117 -41.79 6.83 21.17
C PRO A 117 -40.45 6.34 20.58
N GLN A 118 -39.36 6.35 21.36
CA GLN A 118 -38.03 5.85 20.97
C GLN A 118 -37.95 4.31 21.16
N CYS A 119 -38.78 3.60 20.41
CA CYS A 119 -38.92 2.15 20.55
C CYS A 119 -38.20 1.37 19.44
N MET A 120 -37.42 2.01 18.59
CA MET A 120 -36.66 1.37 17.53
C MET A 120 -35.15 1.49 17.76
N ILE A 121 -34.43 0.46 17.37
CA ILE A 121 -32.97 0.49 17.32
C ILE A 121 -32.56 1.08 15.97
N ASN A 122 -31.84 2.18 16.01
CA ASN A 122 -31.26 2.81 14.83
C ASN A 122 -29.73 2.88 14.95
N ILE A 123 -29.07 2.97 13.80
CA ILE A 123 -27.61 3.19 13.75
C ILE A 123 -27.36 4.67 14.03
N ASP A 124 -26.51 4.96 15.04
CA ASP A 124 -26.04 6.32 15.29
C ASP A 124 -25.19 6.80 14.09
N ARG A 125 -25.83 7.56 13.19
CA ARG A 125 -25.19 8.17 12.03
C ARG A 125 -24.67 9.58 12.37
N LYS A 126 -24.01 9.75 13.49
CA LYS A 126 -23.27 11.00 13.68
C LYS A 126 -22.21 11.06 12.58
N CYS A 127 -22.41 11.99 11.65
CA CYS A 127 -21.41 12.35 10.65
C CYS A 127 -20.21 12.96 11.37
N VAL A 128 -19.35 12.11 11.88
CA VAL A 128 -18.02 12.54 12.29
C VAL A 128 -17.30 12.87 10.99
N LYS A 129 -16.86 14.12 10.83
CA LYS A 129 -15.96 14.48 9.73
C LYS A 129 -14.69 13.66 9.91
N SER A 130 -14.62 12.52 9.25
CA SER A 130 -13.44 11.68 9.27
C SER A 130 -12.33 12.39 8.54
N LYS A 131 -11.15 12.53 9.14
CA LYS A 131 -9.97 13.05 8.46
C LYS A 131 -9.47 11.99 7.50
N VAL A 132 -9.33 12.34 6.24
CA VAL A 132 -8.70 11.47 5.23
C VAL A 132 -7.19 11.67 5.29
N ILE A 133 -6.44 10.59 5.32
CA ILE A 133 -4.98 10.58 5.19
C ILE A 133 -4.65 9.76 3.95
N SER A 134 -3.94 10.37 3.00
CA SER A 134 -3.44 9.70 1.81
C SER A 134 -2.00 9.26 2.04
N ILE A 135 -1.72 7.97 1.91
CA ILE A 135 -0.41 7.38 2.13
C ILE A 135 0.08 6.72 0.84
N ALA A 136 1.26 7.11 0.42
CA ALA A 136 2.07 6.41 -0.55
C ALA A 136 3.10 5.55 0.20
N TYR A 137 2.96 4.24 0.13
CA TYR A 137 3.92 3.31 0.73
C TYR A 137 4.88 2.80 -0.34
N ASN A 138 6.14 3.21 -0.25
CA ASN A 138 7.19 2.78 -1.15
C ASN A 138 7.72 1.41 -0.71
N ILE A 139 7.42 0.38 -1.50
CA ILE A 139 7.81 -1.01 -1.25
C ILE A 139 9.24 -1.31 -1.70
N SER A 140 9.95 -0.35 -2.31
CA SER A 140 11.32 -0.55 -2.81
C SER A 140 12.30 -0.72 -1.66
N CYS A 141 12.99 -1.84 -1.68
CA CYS A 141 14.07 -2.14 -0.74
C CYS A 141 15.32 -2.59 -1.48
N THR A 142 16.50 -2.35 -0.89
CA THR A 142 17.76 -2.85 -1.44
C THR A 142 17.81 -4.37 -1.40
N ALA A 143 18.59 -4.98 -2.29
CA ALA A 143 18.72 -6.43 -2.37
C ALA A 143 19.28 -7.08 -1.09
N GLY A 144 20.04 -6.32 -0.28
CA GLY A 144 20.61 -6.79 0.98
C GLY A 144 19.64 -6.90 2.15
N ILE A 145 18.40 -6.38 2.03
CA ILE A 145 17.37 -6.49 3.05
C ILE A 145 16.65 -7.82 2.86
N SER A 146 16.55 -8.63 3.92
CA SER A 146 15.87 -9.92 3.86
C SER A 146 14.34 -9.76 3.67
N GLY A 147 13.69 -10.81 3.15
CA GLY A 147 12.25 -10.83 3.03
C GLY A 147 11.53 -10.79 4.38
N GLU A 148 12.13 -11.41 5.39
CA GLU A 148 11.60 -11.44 6.75
C GLU A 148 11.59 -10.04 7.39
N GLU A 149 12.69 -9.28 7.28
CA GLU A 149 12.76 -7.90 7.77
C GLU A 149 11.68 -7.02 7.11
N ILE A 150 11.47 -7.16 5.80
CA ILE A 150 10.45 -6.41 5.07
C ILE A 150 9.04 -6.77 5.57
N MET A 151 8.78 -8.06 5.80
CA MET A 151 7.50 -8.50 6.33
C MET A 151 7.25 -7.96 7.74
N GLN A 152 8.23 -8.04 8.63
CA GLN A 152 8.10 -7.57 10.01
C GLN A 152 7.72 -6.08 10.08
N VAL A 153 8.42 -5.22 9.32
CA VAL A 153 8.06 -3.79 9.29
C VAL A 153 6.73 -3.55 8.59
N GLY A 154 6.40 -4.36 7.59
CA GLY A 154 5.10 -4.33 6.92
C GLY A 154 3.95 -4.62 7.89
N PHE A 155 4.10 -5.60 8.79
CA PHE A 155 3.13 -5.90 9.85
C PHE A 155 2.96 -4.73 10.82
N LYS A 156 4.06 -4.09 11.25
CA LYS A 156 4.01 -2.90 12.11
C LYS A 156 3.28 -1.75 11.41
N PHE A 157 3.61 -1.48 10.13
CA PHE A 157 2.95 -0.45 9.34
C PHE A 157 1.45 -0.72 9.20
N MET A 158 1.06 -1.94 8.85
CA MET A 158 -0.35 -2.30 8.72
C MET A 158 -1.10 -2.22 10.06
N SER A 159 -0.46 -2.54 11.17
CA SER A 159 -1.04 -2.35 12.51
C SER A 159 -1.33 -0.89 12.79
N ALA A 160 -0.40 0.01 12.46
CA ALA A 160 -0.59 1.45 12.58
C ALA A 160 -1.77 1.94 11.70
N ILE A 161 -1.88 1.47 10.46
CA ILE A 161 -3.00 1.80 9.56
C ILE A 161 -4.34 1.41 10.17
N VAL A 162 -4.43 0.20 10.73
CA VAL A 162 -5.65 -0.28 11.35
C VAL A 162 -6.01 0.51 12.60
N ASP A 163 -5.03 0.84 13.43
CA ASP A 163 -5.28 1.60 14.64
C ASP A 163 -5.67 3.05 14.33
N LEU A 164 -5.12 3.66 13.29
CA LEU A 164 -5.60 4.95 12.77
C LEU A 164 -7.05 4.88 12.27
N GLU A 165 -7.43 3.82 11.56
CA GLU A 165 -8.84 3.64 11.15
C GLU A 165 -9.77 3.44 12.35
N LYS A 166 -9.34 2.74 13.42
CA LYS A 166 -10.10 2.64 14.69
C LYS A 166 -10.28 3.99 15.40
N GLN A 167 -9.27 4.87 15.27
CA GLN A 167 -9.33 6.23 15.78
C GLN A 167 -10.26 7.14 14.96
N GLY A 168 -10.81 6.65 13.83
CA GLY A 168 -11.76 7.36 12.99
C GLY A 168 -11.15 8.08 11.80
N TYR A 169 -9.86 7.88 11.52
CA TYR A 169 -9.26 8.33 10.28
C TYR A 169 -9.74 7.46 9.12
N ARG A 170 -9.78 8.03 7.92
CA ARG A 170 -9.99 7.30 6.68
C ARG A 170 -8.71 7.27 5.88
N ILE A 171 -8.22 6.09 5.61
CA ILE A 171 -6.93 5.92 4.96
C ILE A 171 -7.10 5.58 3.48
N LYS A 172 -6.41 6.32 2.63
CA LYS A 172 -6.21 6.01 1.21
C LYS A 172 -4.78 5.48 1.05
N LEU A 173 -4.64 4.25 0.53
CA LEU A 173 -3.34 3.58 0.37
C LEU A 173 -2.98 3.41 -1.09
N THR A 174 -1.75 3.75 -1.42
CA THR A 174 -1.13 3.55 -2.72
C THR A 174 0.23 2.88 -2.52
N ALA A 175 0.46 1.74 -3.16
CA ALA A 175 1.77 1.10 -3.21
C ALA A 175 2.59 1.73 -4.33
N ILE A 176 3.87 1.97 -4.07
CA ILE A 176 4.80 2.54 -5.03
C ILE A 176 6.03 1.67 -5.07
N GLN A 177 6.53 1.46 -6.27
CA GLN A 177 7.86 0.91 -6.47
C GLN A 177 8.63 1.81 -7.41
N ASP A 178 9.81 2.23 -7.00
CA ASP A 178 10.70 3.08 -7.78
C ASP A 178 11.93 2.31 -8.27
N PHE A 179 12.33 2.66 -9.49
CA PHE A 179 13.54 2.18 -10.14
C PHE A 179 14.30 3.40 -10.62
N SER A 180 15.43 3.71 -10.01
CA SER A 180 16.14 4.97 -10.21
C SER A 180 17.58 4.78 -10.68
N ASP A 181 18.05 5.73 -11.49
CA ASP A 181 19.41 5.81 -12.01
C ASP A 181 19.80 7.28 -12.17
N TYR A 182 21.03 7.66 -11.81
CA TYR A 182 21.51 9.04 -11.87
C TYR A 182 21.36 9.69 -13.25
N ASP A 183 21.63 8.92 -14.30
CA ASP A 183 21.68 9.44 -15.67
C ASP A 183 20.34 9.34 -16.39
N LYS A 184 19.53 8.34 -16.03
CA LYS A 184 18.32 7.95 -16.78
C LYS A 184 17.03 8.38 -16.11
N GLY A 185 17.10 8.80 -14.84
CA GLY A 185 15.94 9.26 -14.09
C GLY A 185 15.26 8.16 -13.28
N CYS A 186 13.94 8.24 -13.14
CA CYS A 186 13.15 7.35 -12.32
C CYS A 186 12.00 6.71 -13.12
N ASN A 187 11.76 5.42 -12.91
CA ASN A 187 10.55 4.72 -13.36
C ASN A 187 9.71 4.37 -12.15
N LEU A 188 8.46 4.76 -12.13
CA LEU A 188 7.54 4.54 -11.01
C LEU A 188 6.41 3.58 -11.40
N LEU A 189 6.31 2.48 -10.67
CA LEU A 189 5.12 1.65 -10.62
C LEU A 189 4.23 2.15 -9.48
N ILE A 190 3.00 2.50 -9.79
CA ILE A 190 2.03 3.01 -8.82
C ILE A 190 0.79 2.13 -8.86
N VAL A 191 0.42 1.54 -7.72
CA VAL A 191 -0.75 0.66 -7.60
C VAL A 191 -1.68 1.20 -6.51
N LYS A 192 -2.92 1.53 -6.86
CA LYS A 192 -3.93 1.93 -5.88
C LYS A 192 -4.40 0.70 -5.12
N VAL A 193 -4.20 0.69 -3.81
CA VAL A 193 -4.50 -0.47 -2.95
C VAL A 193 -5.86 -0.30 -2.29
N LYS A 194 -6.11 0.86 -1.68
CA LYS A 194 -7.34 1.15 -0.96
C LYS A 194 -7.74 2.61 -1.13
N ASN A 195 -9.02 2.87 -1.39
CA ASN A 195 -9.56 4.23 -1.26
C ASN A 195 -10.17 4.43 0.13
N GLU A 196 -10.41 5.68 0.48
CA GLU A 196 -10.91 6.10 1.79
C GLU A 196 -12.32 5.59 2.14
N TYR A 197 -13.09 5.12 1.15
CA TYR A 197 -14.46 4.62 1.35
C TYR A 197 -14.56 3.10 1.46
N LYS A 198 -13.55 2.37 0.98
CA LYS A 198 -13.54 0.90 1.02
C LYS A 198 -13.01 0.39 2.34
N LYS A 199 -13.56 -0.73 2.80
CA LYS A 199 -12.98 -1.51 3.89
C LYS A 199 -11.61 -2.04 3.47
N LEU A 200 -10.73 -2.18 4.45
CA LEU A 200 -9.42 -2.78 4.26
C LEU A 200 -9.58 -4.28 3.96
N ASP A 201 -9.14 -4.69 2.78
CA ASP A 201 -8.92 -6.11 2.48
C ASP A 201 -7.52 -6.48 2.95
N ILE A 202 -7.45 -7.12 4.11
CA ILE A 202 -6.20 -7.40 4.80
C ILE A 202 -5.30 -8.30 3.95
N TYR A 203 -5.83 -9.38 3.38
CA TYR A 203 -5.02 -10.36 2.66
C TYR A 203 -4.41 -9.80 1.38
N SER A 204 -5.19 -9.07 0.60
CA SER A 204 -4.72 -8.40 -0.61
C SER A 204 -3.79 -7.23 -0.30
N THR A 205 -4.12 -6.43 0.72
CA THR A 205 -3.31 -5.28 1.12
C THR A 205 -1.96 -5.72 1.70
N MET A 206 -1.95 -6.73 2.58
CA MET A 206 -0.72 -7.27 3.15
C MET A 206 0.18 -7.84 2.07
N PHE A 207 -0.33 -8.61 1.11
CA PHE A 207 0.46 -9.06 -0.01
C PHE A 207 1.09 -7.88 -0.77
N THR A 208 0.27 -6.90 -1.13
CA THR A 208 0.70 -5.78 -1.99
C THR A 208 1.73 -4.88 -1.32
N LEU A 209 1.65 -4.67 -0.01
CA LEU A 209 2.52 -3.73 0.70
C LEU A 209 3.72 -4.41 1.39
N THR A 210 3.62 -5.69 1.72
CA THR A 210 4.61 -6.32 2.61
C THR A 210 5.30 -7.56 2.04
N HIS A 211 4.67 -8.26 1.09
CA HIS A 211 5.24 -9.48 0.57
C HIS A 211 6.31 -9.20 -0.50
N THR A 212 7.49 -9.79 -0.34
CA THR A 212 8.63 -9.49 -1.23
C THR A 212 8.38 -9.87 -2.69
N ALA A 213 7.57 -10.89 -2.96
CA ALA A 213 7.20 -11.27 -4.32
C ALA A 213 6.47 -10.15 -5.07
N MET A 214 5.75 -9.25 -4.36
CA MET A 214 5.09 -8.13 -5.01
C MET A 214 6.11 -7.24 -5.72
N PHE A 215 7.19 -6.83 -5.07
CA PHE A 215 8.15 -5.94 -5.70
C PHE A 215 9.30 -6.67 -6.40
N ARG A 216 9.77 -7.83 -5.90
CA ARG A 216 10.92 -8.57 -6.46
C ARG A 216 10.56 -9.48 -7.62
N LEU A 217 9.26 -9.82 -7.80
CA LEU A 217 8.80 -10.58 -8.97
C LEU A 217 7.81 -9.76 -9.79
N ILE A 218 6.65 -9.41 -9.25
CA ILE A 218 5.59 -8.76 -10.02
C ILE A 218 6.05 -7.39 -10.52
N GLY A 219 6.66 -6.58 -9.67
CA GLY A 219 7.18 -5.27 -10.03
C GLY A 219 8.37 -5.34 -10.99
N PHE A 220 9.27 -6.32 -10.83
CA PHE A 220 10.38 -6.50 -11.78
C PHE A 220 9.88 -6.92 -13.16
N VAL A 221 8.89 -7.82 -13.25
CA VAL A 221 8.26 -8.17 -14.52
C VAL A 221 7.57 -6.96 -15.16
N TRP A 222 6.92 -6.10 -14.37
CA TRP A 222 6.40 -4.84 -14.88
C TRP A 222 7.51 -3.97 -15.49
N TYR A 223 8.62 -3.79 -14.78
CA TYR A 223 9.76 -3.01 -15.26
C TYR A 223 10.33 -3.57 -16.58
N GLU A 224 10.44 -4.89 -16.68
CA GLU A 224 10.93 -5.58 -17.88
C GLU A 224 10.01 -5.42 -19.09
N LYS A 225 8.69 -5.35 -18.88
CA LYS A 225 7.67 -5.36 -19.93
C LYS A 225 7.05 -3.99 -20.20
N SER A 226 7.09 -3.06 -19.26
CA SER A 226 6.44 -1.76 -19.44
C SER A 226 7.12 -0.94 -20.53
N PRO A 227 6.37 -0.42 -21.53
CA PRO A 227 6.92 0.33 -22.66
C PRO A 227 7.51 1.68 -22.22
N ILE A 228 7.08 2.21 -21.09
CA ILE A 228 7.54 3.51 -20.58
C ILE A 228 8.86 3.42 -19.81
N CYS A 229 9.21 2.24 -19.29
CA CYS A 229 10.41 2.12 -18.47
C CYS A 229 11.67 2.30 -19.33
N ARG A 230 12.52 3.19 -18.88
CA ARG A 230 13.86 3.39 -19.45
C ARG A 230 14.77 2.26 -18.99
N GLU A 231 15.63 1.82 -19.90
CA GLU A 231 16.62 0.81 -19.55
C GLU A 231 17.65 1.36 -18.57
N MET A 232 17.81 0.65 -17.45
CA MET A 232 18.80 0.93 -16.42
C MET A 232 19.76 -0.25 -16.29
N PHE A 233 20.87 -0.06 -15.58
CA PHE A 233 21.72 -1.17 -15.25
C PHE A 233 20.99 -2.09 -14.25
N GLY A 234 20.75 -3.34 -14.62
CA GLY A 234 19.90 -4.25 -13.84
C GLY A 234 18.47 -3.69 -13.68
N TYR A 235 17.97 -3.72 -12.46
CA TYR A 235 16.67 -3.13 -12.10
C TYR A 235 16.79 -1.70 -11.54
N GLY A 236 17.97 -1.08 -11.65
CA GLY A 236 18.22 0.21 -11.01
C GLY A 236 18.38 0.10 -9.49
N ARG A 237 18.14 1.21 -8.79
CA ARG A 237 18.23 1.30 -7.33
C ARG A 237 17.01 2.02 -6.79
N SER A 238 16.76 1.91 -5.50
CA SER A 238 15.74 2.73 -4.84
C SER A 238 16.14 4.20 -4.91
N TYR A 239 15.16 5.09 -5.01
CA TYR A 239 15.34 6.54 -5.16
C TYR A 239 16.32 7.12 -4.13
N ASN A 240 16.16 6.76 -2.86
CA ASN A 240 17.02 7.23 -1.79
C ASN A 240 18.49 6.78 -1.95
N ALA A 241 18.73 5.59 -2.52
CA ALA A 241 20.09 5.11 -2.77
C ALA A 241 20.80 5.89 -3.90
N VAL A 242 20.01 6.53 -4.78
CA VAL A 242 20.52 7.33 -5.91
C VAL A 242 20.58 8.83 -5.58
N PHE A 243 19.53 9.34 -4.94
CA PHE A 243 19.34 10.79 -4.77
C PHE A 243 19.46 11.29 -3.31
N GLU A 244 19.84 10.42 -2.39
CA GLU A 244 20.08 10.71 -0.96
C GLU A 244 18.86 11.20 -0.17
N SER A 245 17.72 11.41 -0.82
CA SER A 245 16.49 11.91 -0.19
C SER A 245 15.26 11.52 -0.96
N TYR A 246 14.19 11.16 -0.25
CA TYR A 246 12.87 10.92 -0.83
C TYR A 246 12.03 12.20 -0.99
N GLU A 247 12.55 13.37 -0.63
CA GLU A 247 11.80 14.62 -0.73
C GLU A 247 11.31 14.89 -2.15
N TYR A 248 12.20 14.69 -3.13
CA TYR A 248 11.87 14.88 -4.54
C TYR A 248 10.88 13.84 -5.06
N LEU A 249 10.98 12.60 -4.61
CA LEU A 249 9.99 11.57 -4.93
C LEU A 249 8.61 11.95 -4.39
N ARG A 250 8.54 12.51 -3.19
CA ARG A 250 7.29 12.98 -2.60
C ARG A 250 6.67 14.13 -3.41
N GLU A 251 7.48 15.07 -3.88
CA GLU A 251 7.01 16.16 -4.75
C GLU A 251 6.46 15.62 -6.08
N ASP A 252 7.19 14.71 -6.72
CA ASP A 252 6.74 14.04 -7.95
C ASP A 252 5.38 13.32 -7.72
N LEU A 253 5.24 12.62 -6.60
CA LEU A 253 4.01 11.90 -6.28
C LEU A 253 2.81 12.82 -6.01
N ARG A 254 3.01 13.99 -5.42
CA ARG A 254 1.97 15.00 -5.24
C ARG A 254 1.42 15.46 -6.58
N GLU A 255 2.30 15.73 -7.53
CA GLU A 255 1.94 16.13 -8.88
C GLU A 255 1.24 14.99 -9.64
N ILE A 256 1.84 13.79 -9.65
CA ILE A 256 1.33 12.62 -10.38
C ILE A 256 -0.04 12.16 -9.85
N LEU A 257 -0.23 12.17 -8.54
CA LEU A 257 -1.46 11.68 -7.90
C LEU A 257 -2.49 12.80 -7.64
N HIS A 258 -2.14 14.06 -7.95
CA HIS A 258 -2.94 15.24 -7.67
C HIS A 258 -3.39 15.31 -6.21
N ASP A 259 -2.45 15.06 -5.29
CA ASP A 259 -2.71 14.96 -3.86
C ASP A 259 -1.59 15.64 -3.05
N GLU A 260 -1.81 16.93 -2.74
CA GLU A 260 -0.84 17.77 -2.01
C GLU A 260 -0.53 17.27 -0.59
N ASN A 261 -1.45 16.50 0.00
CA ASN A 261 -1.34 16.03 1.38
C ASN A 261 -0.84 14.58 1.48
N ILE A 262 -0.25 14.04 0.41
CA ILE A 262 0.22 12.66 0.42
C ILE A 262 1.41 12.50 1.36
N VAL A 263 1.31 11.51 2.24
CA VAL A 263 2.37 11.09 3.16
C VAL A 263 3.17 9.98 2.48
N LEU A 264 4.47 10.18 2.30
CA LEU A 264 5.35 9.15 1.76
C LEU A 264 6.01 8.38 2.91
N ILE A 265 5.79 7.07 2.94
CA ILE A 265 6.43 6.13 3.87
C ILE A 265 7.25 5.14 3.06
N ASN A 266 8.51 4.95 3.43
CA ASN A 266 9.40 4.03 2.73
C ASN A 266 9.66 2.78 3.57
N ALA A 267 9.44 1.61 3.01
CA ALA A 267 9.74 0.33 3.67
C ALA A 267 11.20 0.24 4.10
N SER A 268 12.13 0.69 3.25
CA SER A 268 13.56 0.69 3.54
C SER A 268 13.96 1.55 4.75
N ASP A 269 13.25 2.66 4.99
CA ASP A 269 13.50 3.53 6.14
C ASP A 269 12.94 2.90 7.43
N LEU A 270 11.80 2.23 7.33
CA LEU A 270 11.23 1.47 8.45
C LEU A 270 12.13 0.29 8.85
N VAL A 271 12.72 -0.42 7.87
CA VAL A 271 13.68 -1.51 8.15
C VAL A 271 14.95 -0.99 8.84
N ARG A 272 15.48 0.16 8.41
CA ARG A 272 16.65 0.78 9.06
C ARG A 272 16.38 1.25 10.48
N ARG A 273 15.13 1.44 10.83
CA ARG A 273 14.64 1.89 12.13
C ARG A 273 13.71 0.82 12.71
N ASP A 274 14.24 -0.40 12.83
CA ASP A 274 13.52 -1.59 13.29
C ASP A 274 13.00 -1.49 14.73
N ASP A 275 13.56 -0.56 15.51
CA ASP A 275 13.15 -0.18 16.86
C ASP A 275 11.82 0.61 16.93
N LEU A 276 11.31 1.12 15.78
CA LEU A 276 10.07 1.88 15.76
C LEU A 276 8.88 1.07 16.31
N THR A 277 8.16 1.68 17.22
CA THR A 277 6.88 1.15 17.70
C THR A 277 5.74 1.50 16.74
N ILE A 278 4.59 0.82 16.89
CA ILE A 278 3.39 1.10 16.08
C ILE A 278 2.94 2.55 16.29
N GLU A 279 2.93 3.03 17.54
CA GLU A 279 2.53 4.40 17.89
C GLU A 279 3.47 5.45 17.26
N GLN A 280 4.75 5.14 17.14
CA GLN A 280 5.70 6.06 16.47
C GLN A 280 5.44 6.12 14.97
N ILE A 281 5.05 5.00 14.34
CA ILE A 281 4.65 4.98 12.92
C ILE A 281 3.35 5.77 12.72
N GLU A 282 2.36 5.61 13.60
CA GLU A 282 1.12 6.42 13.60
C GLU A 282 1.44 7.91 13.70
N ASP A 283 2.30 8.28 14.64
CA ASP A 283 2.74 9.66 14.84
C ASP A 283 3.42 10.25 13.60
N MET A 284 4.28 9.49 12.92
CA MET A 284 4.90 9.90 11.66
C MET A 284 3.84 10.20 10.60
N ILE A 285 2.88 9.28 10.42
CA ILE A 285 1.78 9.42 9.46
C ILE A 285 0.93 10.67 9.76
N ILE A 286 0.59 10.87 11.03
CA ILE A 286 -0.25 12.01 11.45
C ILE A 286 0.50 13.34 11.33
N LYS A 287 1.76 13.40 11.69
CA LYS A 287 2.58 14.62 11.64
C LYS A 287 2.79 15.07 10.20
N ASP A 288 3.19 14.17 9.32
CA ASP A 288 3.34 14.47 7.90
C ASP A 288 2.02 14.86 7.25
N GLY A 289 0.92 14.22 7.59
CA GLY A 289 -0.41 14.60 7.11
C GLY A 289 -0.95 15.93 7.68
N LYS A 290 -0.35 16.49 8.74
CA LYS A 290 -0.73 17.78 9.34
C LYS A 290 0.16 18.95 8.91
N SER A 291 1.39 18.71 8.49
CA SER A 291 2.37 19.76 8.21
C SER A 291 2.05 20.64 7.00
N TYR A 292 0.94 20.36 6.32
CA TYR A 292 0.53 20.99 5.07
C TYR A 292 -0.87 21.65 5.12
N LYS A 293 -1.27 22.14 6.31
CA LYS A 293 -2.47 23.01 6.44
C LYS A 293 -2.08 24.46 6.48
#